data_31decd47e8a16861c1cb655424f01a64
#
_entry.id   31decd47e8a16861c1cb655424f01a64
#
_cell.length_a   1.000
_cell.length_b   1.000
_cell.length_c   1.000
_cell.angle_alpha   90.00
_cell.angle_beta   90.00
_cell.angle_gamma   90.00
#
_symmetry.space_group_name_H-M   'P 1'
#
loop_
_entity.id
_entity.type
_entity.pdbx_description
1 polymer ?
#
loop_
_entity_poly.entity_id
_entity_poly.type
_entity_poly.pdbx_seq_one_letter_code
_entity_poly.pdbx_strand_id
1 'polypeptide(L)'
;MLNFLPFFKNASEESTLALAGVMQAADLVRQLARNGKMDTPVFQTSIGSLLKLEADSTADVYGGLAGVETGLNTLLLYLNNTQQRDMEVMRYTLGVIILEKRLSRREDLLDAIGIGVEQAIYQTEVFGSPTHANVLAKLAEIYSQTLGTFNYRIHVHGNPNYLQSTDNANKIRALLLAGVRSAMLWRQKGGGRLQFLFHRRTIVSQAEAYLHQLK
;
A
#
# COMPACT_ATOMS: atom_id res chain seq x y z
N MET A 1 16.29 -37.07 -15.97
CA MET A 1 16.48 -35.64 -16.18
C MET A 1 15.56 -34.92 -15.20
N LEU A 2 16.12 -34.38 -14.13
CA LEU A 2 15.35 -33.69 -13.07
C LEU A 2 14.90 -32.32 -13.59
N ASN A 3 13.58 -32.15 -13.70
CA ASN A 3 12.96 -30.83 -13.92
C ASN A 3 13.04 -30.00 -12.63
N PHE A 4 14.12 -29.22 -12.50
CA PHE A 4 14.38 -28.31 -11.39
C PHE A 4 13.96 -26.86 -11.74
N LEU A 5 12.78 -26.63 -12.27
CA LEU A 5 12.26 -25.29 -12.51
C LEU A 5 10.77 -25.14 -12.11
N PRO A 6 10.45 -25.08 -10.81
CA PRO A 6 9.12 -24.60 -10.43
C PRO A 6 9.13 -23.49 -9.39
N PHE A 7 9.99 -22.48 -9.39
CA PHE A 7 9.95 -21.47 -8.33
C PHE A 7 9.92 -20.00 -8.78
N PHE A 8 9.92 -19.71 -10.06
CA PHE A 8 9.65 -18.34 -10.51
C PHE A 8 8.22 -18.28 -11.08
N LYS A 9 7.24 -18.19 -10.17
CA LYS A 9 5.88 -17.85 -10.58
C LYS A 9 5.95 -16.50 -11.32
N ASN A 10 5.53 -16.47 -12.60
CA ASN A 10 5.41 -15.21 -13.33
C ASN A 10 4.62 -14.22 -12.51
N ALA A 11 4.99 -12.94 -12.59
CA ALA A 11 4.18 -11.89 -11.97
C ALA A 11 2.76 -12.02 -12.50
N SER A 12 1.81 -12.34 -11.63
CA SER A 12 0.41 -12.40 -12.01
C SER A 12 -0.13 -10.98 -12.21
N GLU A 13 -1.13 -10.83 -13.04
CA GLU A 13 -1.84 -9.56 -13.23
C GLU A 13 -2.31 -9.01 -11.89
N GLU A 14 -2.91 -9.84 -11.06
CA GLU A 14 -3.37 -9.45 -9.72
C GLU A 14 -2.22 -9.01 -8.80
N SER A 15 -1.03 -9.64 -8.90
CA SER A 15 0.12 -9.20 -8.12
C SER A 15 0.61 -7.81 -8.55
N THR A 16 0.52 -7.48 -9.84
CA THR A 16 0.86 -6.15 -10.35
C THR A 16 -0.08 -5.07 -9.82
N LEU A 17 -1.39 -5.34 -9.74
CA LEU A 17 -2.35 -4.43 -9.11
C LEU A 17 -2.07 -4.21 -7.62
N ALA A 18 -1.81 -5.28 -6.88
CA ALA A 18 -1.51 -5.17 -5.46
C ALA A 18 -0.20 -4.38 -5.22
N LEU A 19 0.82 -4.57 -6.07
CA LEU A 19 2.05 -3.78 -6.02
C LEU A 19 1.81 -2.30 -6.34
N ALA A 20 0.94 -2.01 -7.31
CA ALA A 20 0.50 -0.63 -7.59
C ALA A 20 -0.16 0.00 -6.36
N GLY A 21 -0.97 -0.75 -5.60
CA GLY A 21 -1.54 -0.30 -4.32
C GLY A 21 -0.47 0.05 -3.27
N VAL A 22 0.63 -0.70 -3.20
CA VAL A 22 1.78 -0.36 -2.33
C VAL A 22 2.42 0.96 -2.77
N MET A 23 2.66 1.13 -4.08
CA MET A 23 3.27 2.34 -4.64
C MET A 23 2.37 3.57 -4.44
N GLN A 24 1.05 3.39 -4.59
CA GLN A 24 0.06 4.44 -4.35
C GLN A 24 0.10 4.95 -2.91
N ALA A 25 0.08 4.05 -1.93
CA ALA A 25 0.18 4.41 -0.52
C ALA A 25 1.49 5.14 -0.21
N ALA A 26 2.61 4.67 -0.77
CA ALA A 26 3.93 5.30 -0.60
C ALA A 26 3.99 6.71 -1.21
N ASP A 27 3.39 6.91 -2.39
CA ASP A 27 3.35 8.22 -3.03
C ASP A 27 2.46 9.22 -2.27
N LEU A 28 1.30 8.78 -1.76
CA LEU A 28 0.43 9.60 -0.91
C LEU A 28 1.13 10.03 0.39
N VAL A 29 1.91 9.14 1.02
CA VAL A 29 2.75 9.51 2.18
C VAL A 29 3.74 10.60 1.82
N ARG A 30 4.43 10.49 0.68
CA ARG A 30 5.37 11.50 0.19
C ARG A 30 4.66 12.83 -0.09
N GLN A 31 3.52 12.80 -0.79
CA GLN A 31 2.74 14.01 -1.09
C GLN A 31 2.36 14.75 0.19
N LEU A 32 1.78 14.05 1.17
CA LEU A 32 1.36 14.65 2.42
C LEU A 32 2.55 15.18 3.23
N ALA A 33 3.63 14.41 3.32
CA ALA A 33 4.82 14.80 4.07
C ALA A 33 5.52 16.04 3.50
N ARG A 34 5.56 16.21 2.17
CA ARG A 34 6.23 17.33 1.51
C ARG A 34 5.34 18.53 1.31
N ASN A 35 4.07 18.31 0.95
CA ASN A 35 3.19 19.37 0.46
C ASN A 35 2.07 19.73 1.44
N GLY A 36 1.88 18.93 2.52
CA GLY A 36 0.76 19.08 3.46
C GLY A 36 -0.61 18.72 2.87
N LYS A 37 -0.65 18.28 1.62
CA LYS A 37 -1.85 17.87 0.88
C LYS A 37 -1.54 16.71 -0.03
N MET A 38 -2.57 15.94 -0.37
CA MET A 38 -2.51 14.80 -1.28
C MET A 38 -3.82 14.70 -2.06
N ASP A 39 -3.85 13.86 -3.10
CA ASP A 39 -5.05 13.58 -3.86
C ASP A 39 -6.11 12.92 -2.97
N THR A 40 -7.23 13.59 -2.76
CA THR A 40 -8.28 13.15 -1.82
C THR A 40 -9.01 11.88 -2.30
N PRO A 41 -9.48 11.76 -3.53
CA PRO A 41 -10.05 10.54 -4.08
C PRO A 41 -9.12 9.32 -3.94
N VAL A 42 -7.85 9.47 -4.31
CA VAL A 42 -6.85 8.40 -4.23
C VAL A 42 -6.58 8.01 -2.76
N PHE A 43 -6.56 8.99 -1.86
CA PHE A 43 -6.45 8.74 -0.42
C PHE A 43 -7.65 7.95 0.11
N GLN A 44 -8.87 8.36 -0.24
CA GLN A 44 -10.09 7.66 0.16
C GLN A 44 -10.08 6.21 -0.30
N THR A 45 -9.69 5.96 -1.55
CA THR A 45 -9.54 4.60 -2.09
C THR A 45 -8.50 3.79 -1.33
N SER A 46 -7.34 4.38 -1.04
CA SER A 46 -6.27 3.69 -0.31
C SER A 46 -6.69 3.32 1.12
N ILE A 47 -7.40 4.19 1.83
CA ILE A 47 -7.96 3.88 3.15
C ILE A 47 -9.11 2.88 3.04
N GLY A 48 -10.01 3.05 2.07
CA GLY A 48 -11.10 2.12 1.81
C GLY A 48 -10.62 0.69 1.55
N SER A 49 -9.51 0.52 0.82
CA SER A 49 -8.91 -0.79 0.57
C SER A 49 -8.49 -1.52 1.85
N LEU A 50 -8.09 -0.79 2.89
CA LEU A 50 -7.75 -1.35 4.19
C LEU A 50 -8.97 -1.88 4.94
N LEU A 51 -10.12 -1.23 4.76
CA LEU A 51 -11.37 -1.56 5.44
C LEU A 51 -12.22 -2.61 4.68
N LYS A 52 -11.85 -2.94 3.45
CA LYS A 52 -12.55 -3.94 2.63
C LYS A 52 -11.99 -5.33 2.96
N LEU A 53 -12.72 -6.11 3.77
CA LEU A 53 -12.30 -7.44 4.22
C LEU A 53 -12.54 -8.50 3.15
N GLU A 54 -13.65 -8.42 2.43
CA GLU A 54 -14.04 -9.34 1.36
C GLU A 54 -13.98 -8.62 0.01
N ALA A 55 -13.41 -9.30 -0.99
CA ALA A 55 -13.27 -8.78 -2.33
C ALA A 55 -13.20 -9.92 -3.36
N ASP A 56 -13.92 -9.79 -4.46
CA ASP A 56 -13.99 -10.80 -5.52
C ASP A 56 -12.69 -10.86 -6.35
N SER A 57 -11.93 -9.76 -6.38
CA SER A 57 -10.68 -9.65 -7.12
C SER A 57 -9.74 -8.63 -6.47
N THR A 58 -8.47 -8.60 -6.90
CA THR A 58 -7.53 -7.58 -6.45
C THR A 58 -7.95 -6.16 -6.86
N ALA A 59 -8.56 -5.98 -8.04
CA ALA A 59 -9.10 -4.69 -8.45
C ALA A 59 -10.25 -4.24 -7.54
N ASP A 60 -11.10 -5.17 -7.15
CA ASP A 60 -12.24 -4.90 -6.27
C ASP A 60 -11.83 -4.38 -4.89
N VAL A 61 -10.66 -4.80 -4.36
CA VAL A 61 -10.09 -4.24 -3.11
C VAL A 61 -9.97 -2.71 -3.17
N TYR A 62 -9.71 -2.17 -4.35
CA TYR A 62 -9.53 -0.73 -4.57
C TYR A 62 -10.77 -0.05 -5.19
N GLY A 63 -11.91 -0.73 -5.22
CA GLY A 63 -13.13 -0.21 -5.85
C GLY A 63 -13.08 -0.19 -7.37
N GLY A 64 -12.27 -1.06 -7.98
CA GLY A 64 -12.03 -1.17 -9.42
C GLY A 64 -10.64 -0.70 -9.84
N LEU A 65 -10.35 -0.84 -11.15
CA LEU A 65 -9.05 -0.46 -11.71
C LEU A 65 -8.75 1.03 -11.55
N ALA A 66 -9.76 1.89 -11.69
CA ALA A 66 -9.62 3.34 -11.52
C ALA A 66 -9.10 3.72 -10.12
N GLY A 67 -9.46 2.94 -9.10
CA GLY A 67 -9.01 3.19 -7.73
C GLY A 67 -7.50 2.98 -7.49
N VAL A 68 -6.82 2.31 -8.40
CA VAL A 68 -5.37 2.05 -8.30
C VAL A 68 -4.58 2.65 -9.47
N GLU A 69 -5.22 3.47 -10.31
CA GLU A 69 -4.61 4.11 -11.48
C GLU A 69 -3.36 4.92 -11.12
N THR A 70 -3.42 5.74 -10.08
CA THR A 70 -2.28 6.52 -9.59
C THR A 70 -1.11 5.60 -9.22
N GLY A 71 -1.40 4.47 -8.57
CA GLY A 71 -0.39 3.47 -8.22
C GLY A 71 0.23 2.81 -9.45
N LEU A 72 -0.55 2.49 -10.48
CA LEU A 72 -0.07 1.94 -11.75
C LEU A 72 0.85 2.94 -12.47
N ASN A 73 0.46 4.21 -12.55
CA ASN A 73 1.28 5.27 -13.14
C ASN A 73 2.59 5.46 -12.36
N THR A 74 2.52 5.46 -11.02
CA THR A 74 3.71 5.52 -10.16
C THR A 74 4.63 4.33 -10.39
N LEU A 75 4.08 3.11 -10.46
CA LEU A 75 4.83 1.89 -10.75
C LEU A 75 5.56 1.96 -12.10
N LEU A 76 4.88 2.40 -13.16
CA LEU A 76 5.49 2.57 -14.50
C LEU A 76 6.60 3.63 -14.48
N LEU A 77 6.38 4.76 -13.80
CA LEU A 77 7.42 5.79 -13.65
C LEU A 77 8.69 5.20 -13.03
N TYR A 78 8.54 4.39 -11.99
CA TYR A 78 9.67 3.78 -11.30
C TYR A 78 10.33 2.64 -12.08
N LEU A 79 9.57 1.91 -12.87
CA LEU A 79 10.13 0.84 -13.70
C LEU A 79 10.74 1.37 -14.99
N ASN A 80 10.13 2.35 -15.66
CA ASN A 80 10.57 2.80 -17.00
C ASN A 80 11.57 3.96 -16.96
N ASN A 81 11.50 4.86 -15.96
CA ASN A 81 12.32 6.07 -15.95
C ASN A 81 13.24 6.14 -14.72
N THR A 82 14.55 6.01 -14.96
CA THR A 82 15.55 6.08 -13.90
C THR A 82 15.89 7.51 -13.45
N GLN A 83 15.66 8.51 -14.31
CA GLN A 83 16.07 9.90 -14.05
C GLN A 83 15.03 10.69 -13.22
N GLN A 84 13.74 10.33 -13.29
CA GLN A 84 12.66 11.04 -12.59
C GLN A 84 12.15 10.32 -11.35
N ARG A 85 12.88 9.30 -10.87
CA ARG A 85 12.48 8.54 -9.69
C ARG A 85 12.63 9.38 -8.43
N ASP A 86 11.52 9.55 -7.70
CA ASP A 86 11.61 10.04 -6.33
C ASP A 86 12.03 8.89 -5.39
N MET A 87 13.29 8.93 -4.94
CA MET A 87 13.87 7.88 -4.10
C MET A 87 13.12 7.69 -2.77
N GLU A 88 12.31 8.65 -2.34
CA GLU A 88 11.51 8.52 -1.12
C GLU A 88 10.36 7.54 -1.30
N VAL A 89 9.62 7.61 -2.42
CA VAL A 89 8.56 6.65 -2.72
C VAL A 89 9.12 5.22 -2.73
N MET A 90 10.27 5.01 -3.38
CA MET A 90 10.92 3.70 -3.39
C MET A 90 11.33 3.25 -1.97
N ARG A 91 11.86 4.17 -1.16
CA ARG A 91 12.23 3.88 0.23
C ARG A 91 11.02 3.49 1.07
N TYR A 92 9.89 4.20 0.92
CA TYR A 92 8.65 3.87 1.64
C TYR A 92 8.08 2.55 1.15
N THR A 93 8.06 2.30 -0.16
CA THR A 93 7.63 1.03 -0.75
C THR A 93 8.43 -0.15 -0.19
N LEU A 94 9.75 -0.06 -0.20
CA LEU A 94 10.62 -1.10 0.36
C LEU A 94 10.41 -1.25 1.88
N GLY A 95 10.22 -0.14 2.58
CA GLY A 95 9.93 -0.12 4.01
C GLY A 95 8.64 -0.87 4.35
N VAL A 96 7.58 -0.63 3.58
CA VAL A 96 6.28 -1.32 3.71
C VAL A 96 6.44 -2.83 3.47
N ILE A 97 7.16 -3.23 2.42
CA ILE A 97 7.43 -4.64 2.11
C ILE A 97 8.26 -5.32 3.23
N ILE A 98 9.19 -4.58 3.86
CA ILE A 98 9.96 -5.09 5.00
C ILE A 98 9.05 -5.29 6.22
N LEU A 99 8.17 -4.32 6.51
CA LEU A 99 7.22 -4.42 7.63
C LEU A 99 6.26 -5.58 7.42
N GLU A 100 5.70 -5.73 6.21
CA GLU A 100 4.85 -6.87 5.85
C GLU A 100 5.54 -8.21 6.11
N LYS A 101 6.77 -8.37 5.65
CA LYS A 101 7.52 -9.62 5.85
C LYS A 101 7.78 -9.93 7.33
N ARG A 102 7.91 -8.92 8.20
CA ARG A 102 8.04 -9.11 9.65
C ARG A 102 6.70 -9.46 10.28
N LEU A 103 5.65 -8.74 9.88
CA LEU A 103 4.29 -8.95 10.34
C LEU A 103 3.79 -10.35 10.00
N SER A 104 4.11 -10.89 8.82
CA SER A 104 3.67 -12.23 8.39
C SER A 104 4.17 -13.40 9.27
N ARG A 105 5.04 -13.12 10.26
CA ARG A 105 5.56 -14.08 11.23
C ARG A 105 5.02 -13.84 12.64
N ARG A 106 4.07 -12.93 12.79
CA ARG A 106 3.52 -12.48 14.07
C ARG A 106 2.01 -12.57 14.03
N GLU A 107 1.49 -13.79 14.27
CA GLU A 107 0.05 -14.08 14.31
C GLU A 107 -0.67 -13.20 15.33
N ASP A 108 -0.06 -12.98 16.50
CA ASP A 108 -0.57 -12.09 17.54
C ASP A 108 -0.83 -10.65 17.07
N LEU A 109 0.07 -10.11 16.23
CA LEU A 109 -0.11 -8.76 15.66
C LEU A 109 -1.08 -8.77 14.48
N LEU A 110 -1.16 -9.85 13.72
CA LEU A 110 -2.17 -9.98 12.65
C LEU A 110 -3.57 -10.00 13.24
N ASP A 111 -3.79 -10.76 14.31
CA ASP A 111 -5.07 -10.81 15.04
C ASP A 111 -5.44 -9.43 15.62
N ALA A 112 -4.48 -8.76 16.25
CA ALA A 112 -4.69 -7.42 16.77
C ALA A 112 -5.06 -6.39 15.69
N ILE A 113 -4.43 -6.49 14.50
CA ILE A 113 -4.78 -5.65 13.34
C ILE A 113 -6.21 -6.00 12.87
N GLY A 114 -6.56 -7.28 12.76
CA GLY A 114 -7.89 -7.73 12.36
C GLY A 114 -8.99 -7.12 13.25
N ILE A 115 -8.88 -7.32 14.56
CA ILE A 115 -9.80 -6.77 15.56
C ILE A 115 -9.89 -5.23 15.45
N GLY A 116 -8.74 -4.56 15.31
CA GLY A 116 -8.70 -3.11 15.19
C GLY A 116 -9.36 -2.60 13.91
N VAL A 117 -9.18 -3.29 12.79
CA VAL A 117 -9.79 -2.94 11.50
C VAL A 117 -11.31 -3.14 11.55
N GLU A 118 -11.82 -4.20 12.18
CA GLU A 118 -13.27 -4.38 12.40
C GLU A 118 -13.88 -3.22 13.19
N GLN A 119 -13.18 -2.76 14.24
CA GLN A 119 -13.59 -1.57 14.99
C GLN A 119 -13.58 -0.29 14.13
N ALA A 120 -12.59 -0.14 13.24
CA ALA A 120 -12.52 1.00 12.33
C ALA A 120 -13.65 0.96 11.27
N ILE A 121 -14.05 -0.23 10.81
CA ILE A 121 -15.22 -0.42 9.92
C ILE A 121 -16.49 0.05 10.61
N TYR A 122 -16.74 -0.38 11.86
CA TYR A 122 -17.88 0.09 12.63
C TYR A 122 -17.86 1.62 12.79
N GLN A 123 -16.72 2.21 13.09
CA GLN A 123 -16.59 3.67 13.15
C GLN A 123 -16.88 4.35 11.80
N THR A 124 -16.53 3.71 10.68
CA THR A 124 -16.84 4.25 9.34
C THR A 124 -18.35 4.32 9.10
N GLU A 125 -19.09 3.33 9.56
CA GLU A 125 -20.57 3.34 9.49
C GLU A 125 -21.16 4.46 10.35
N VAL A 126 -20.65 4.64 11.58
CA VAL A 126 -21.12 5.69 12.49
C VAL A 126 -20.84 7.10 11.98
N PHE A 127 -19.64 7.33 11.43
CA PHE A 127 -19.20 8.65 10.97
C PHE A 127 -19.44 8.92 9.49
N GLY A 128 -19.92 7.94 8.73
CA GLY A 128 -20.28 8.06 7.32
C GLY A 128 -19.10 8.23 6.36
N SER A 129 -17.83 8.05 6.82
CA SER A 129 -16.65 8.22 5.96
C SER A 129 -15.45 7.41 6.46
N PRO A 130 -14.78 6.66 5.58
CA PRO A 130 -13.54 5.95 5.92
C PRO A 130 -12.37 6.90 6.24
N THR A 131 -12.45 8.16 5.82
CA THR A 131 -11.44 9.18 6.05
C THR A 131 -11.84 10.20 7.13
N HIS A 132 -12.87 9.89 7.93
CA HIS A 132 -13.22 10.69 9.09
C HIS A 132 -12.05 10.69 10.11
N ALA A 133 -11.82 11.82 10.79
CA ALA A 133 -10.68 11.99 11.69
C ALA A 133 -10.56 10.89 12.76
N ASN A 134 -11.70 10.46 13.34
CA ASN A 134 -11.72 9.39 14.34
C ASN A 134 -11.33 8.02 13.74
N VAL A 135 -11.78 7.69 12.52
CA VAL A 135 -11.40 6.47 11.82
C VAL A 135 -9.90 6.48 11.53
N LEU A 136 -9.37 7.59 11.04
CA LEU A 136 -7.93 7.74 10.78
C LEU A 136 -7.10 7.67 12.06
N ALA A 137 -7.58 8.23 13.17
CA ALA A 137 -6.93 8.12 14.47
C ALA A 137 -6.90 6.65 14.95
N LYS A 138 -8.00 5.90 14.76
CA LYS A 138 -8.05 4.46 15.07
C LYS A 138 -7.06 3.65 14.22
N LEU A 139 -7.01 3.89 12.92
CA LEU A 139 -6.05 3.21 12.02
C LEU A 139 -4.60 3.55 12.39
N ALA A 140 -4.32 4.79 12.77
CA ALA A 140 -3.01 5.22 13.24
C ALA A 140 -2.62 4.58 14.58
N GLU A 141 -3.59 4.38 15.49
CA GLU A 141 -3.41 3.65 16.74
C GLU A 141 -3.03 2.19 16.46
N ILE A 142 -3.77 1.50 15.59
CA ILE A 142 -3.46 0.13 15.15
C ILE A 142 -2.03 0.04 14.63
N TYR A 143 -1.63 0.94 13.71
CA TYR A 143 -0.26 0.98 13.21
C TYR A 143 0.75 1.12 14.35
N SER A 144 0.51 2.02 15.29
CA SER A 144 1.44 2.34 16.38
C SER A 144 1.60 1.19 17.38
N GLN A 145 0.50 0.49 17.68
CA GLN A 145 0.47 -0.62 18.63
C GLN A 145 0.96 -1.95 18.03
N THR A 146 1.05 -2.05 16.71
CA THR A 146 1.47 -3.27 16.00
C THR A 146 2.77 -3.05 15.22
N LEU A 147 2.70 -2.53 14.02
CA LEU A 147 3.86 -2.27 13.15
C LEU A 147 4.86 -1.30 13.79
N GLY A 148 4.31 -0.35 14.54
CA GLY A 148 5.08 0.61 15.34
C GLY A 148 5.93 -0.04 16.44
N THR A 149 5.72 -1.27 16.86
CA THR A 149 6.51 -1.97 17.88
C THR A 149 7.78 -2.65 17.35
N PHE A 150 7.89 -2.81 16.03
CA PHE A 150 9.11 -3.40 15.44
C PHE A 150 10.32 -2.48 15.60
N ASN A 151 11.52 -3.07 15.71
CA ASN A 151 12.79 -2.31 15.72
C ASN A 151 13.07 -1.57 14.40
N TYR A 152 12.42 -1.97 13.32
CA TYR A 152 12.50 -1.28 12.02
C TYR A 152 11.42 -0.20 11.93
N ARG A 153 11.81 1.00 11.52
CA ARG A 153 10.92 2.15 11.33
C ARG A 153 11.02 2.66 9.89
N ILE A 154 9.89 3.05 9.34
CA ILE A 154 9.87 3.86 8.12
C ILE A 154 10.02 5.31 8.55
N HIS A 155 11.20 5.89 8.26
CA HIS A 155 11.44 7.30 8.52
C HIS A 155 10.84 8.11 7.37
N VAL A 156 9.78 8.85 7.65
CA VAL A 156 9.14 9.74 6.70
C VAL A 156 9.83 11.09 6.75
N HIS A 157 10.29 11.54 5.58
CA HIS A 157 10.97 12.83 5.41
C HIS A 157 10.02 13.82 4.72
N GLY A 158 10.07 15.09 5.14
CA GLY A 158 9.20 16.11 4.56
C GLY A 158 9.33 17.45 5.31
N ASN A 159 8.37 18.33 5.09
CA ASN A 159 8.32 19.62 5.78
C ASN A 159 7.95 19.42 7.25
N PRO A 160 8.77 19.91 8.22
CA PRO A 160 8.50 19.79 9.64
C PRO A 160 7.11 20.31 10.05
N ASN A 161 6.63 21.39 9.45
CA ASN A 161 5.32 21.95 9.76
C ASN A 161 4.18 21.00 9.44
N TYR A 162 4.33 20.18 8.41
CA TYR A 162 3.32 19.17 8.07
C TYR A 162 3.46 17.90 8.91
N LEU A 163 4.70 17.49 9.20
CA LEU A 163 4.98 16.27 9.96
C LEU A 163 4.65 16.41 11.46
N GLN A 164 4.67 17.63 12.01
CA GLN A 164 4.30 17.91 13.41
C GLN A 164 2.78 17.92 13.64
N SER A 165 1.98 18.02 12.58
CA SER A 165 0.52 17.94 12.68
C SER A 165 0.08 16.53 13.08
N THR A 166 -0.65 16.39 14.18
CA THR A 166 -1.23 15.12 14.63
C THR A 166 -2.14 14.51 13.57
N ASP A 167 -2.95 15.32 12.88
CA ASP A 167 -3.83 14.88 11.80
C ASP A 167 -3.03 14.27 10.65
N ASN A 168 -1.96 14.94 10.21
CA ASN A 168 -1.09 14.41 9.14
C ASN A 168 -0.34 13.15 9.60
N ALA A 169 0.12 13.11 10.85
CA ALA A 169 0.76 11.93 11.41
C ALA A 169 -0.18 10.72 11.42
N ASN A 170 -1.46 10.92 11.75
CA ASN A 170 -2.48 9.87 11.70
C ASN A 170 -2.75 9.41 10.27
N LYS A 171 -2.90 10.33 9.30
CA LYS A 171 -3.04 10.00 7.88
C LYS A 171 -1.85 9.21 7.35
N ILE A 172 -0.62 9.60 7.69
CA ILE A 172 0.60 8.90 7.28
C ILE A 172 0.62 7.47 7.83
N ARG A 173 0.31 7.28 9.12
CA ARG A 173 0.28 5.93 9.73
C ARG A 173 -0.81 5.06 9.12
N ALA A 174 -2.01 5.61 8.88
CA ALA A 174 -3.09 4.90 8.20
C ALA A 174 -2.70 4.50 6.77
N LEU A 175 -2.04 5.38 6.01
CA LEU A 175 -1.51 5.06 4.67
C LEU A 175 -0.43 3.97 4.70
N LEU A 176 0.48 4.02 5.68
CA LEU A 176 1.49 2.97 5.84
C LEU A 176 0.85 1.62 6.18
N LEU A 177 -0.22 1.61 6.99
CA LEU A 177 -1.00 0.39 7.28
C LEU A 177 -1.69 -0.12 6.01
N ALA A 178 -2.31 0.76 5.21
CA ALA A 178 -2.92 0.42 3.92
C ALA A 178 -1.88 -0.14 2.93
N GLY A 179 -0.69 0.45 2.91
CA GLY A 179 0.44 -0.06 2.13
C GLY A 179 0.85 -1.47 2.56
N VAL A 180 0.91 -1.76 3.87
CA VAL A 180 1.22 -3.11 4.38
C VAL A 180 0.13 -4.11 3.99
N ARG A 181 -1.15 -3.73 4.05
CA ARG A 181 -2.26 -4.56 3.56
C ARG A 181 -2.10 -4.89 2.06
N SER A 182 -1.75 -3.89 1.25
CA SER A 182 -1.47 -4.08 -0.18
C SER A 182 -0.25 -4.97 -0.42
N ALA A 183 0.79 -4.87 0.41
CA ALA A 183 1.96 -5.74 0.34
C ALA A 183 1.65 -7.20 0.76
N MET A 184 0.74 -7.40 1.72
CA MET A 184 0.22 -8.74 2.05
C MET A 184 -0.51 -9.34 0.85
N LEU A 185 -1.40 -8.57 0.22
CA LEU A 185 -2.12 -8.99 -0.98
C LEU A 185 -1.16 -9.31 -2.12
N TRP A 186 -0.15 -8.45 -2.35
CA TRP A 186 0.92 -8.71 -3.32
C TRP A 186 1.59 -10.05 -3.10
N ARG A 187 1.98 -10.37 -1.86
CA ARG A 187 2.58 -11.67 -1.51
C ARG A 187 1.60 -12.83 -1.72
N GLN A 188 0.32 -12.68 -1.32
CA GLN A 188 -0.73 -13.69 -1.50
C GLN A 188 -0.96 -14.02 -2.98
N LYS A 189 -0.86 -13.02 -3.86
CA LYS A 189 -0.99 -13.17 -5.33
C LYS A 189 0.31 -13.61 -6.00
N GLY A 190 1.29 -14.07 -5.23
CA GLY A 190 2.56 -14.63 -5.71
C GLY A 190 3.64 -13.58 -5.95
N GLY A 191 3.44 -12.34 -5.47
CA GLY A 191 4.42 -11.28 -5.52
C GLY A 191 5.65 -11.56 -4.65
N GLY A 192 6.82 -11.06 -5.06
CA GLY A 192 8.05 -11.22 -4.31
C GLY A 192 9.17 -10.30 -4.81
N ARG A 193 10.17 -10.04 -3.95
CA ARG A 193 11.27 -9.11 -4.25
C ARG A 193 12.04 -9.47 -5.52
N LEU A 194 12.17 -10.75 -5.83
CA LEU A 194 12.86 -11.22 -7.03
C LEU A 194 12.09 -10.86 -8.31
N GLN A 195 10.78 -10.65 -8.25
CA GLN A 195 9.99 -10.23 -9.41
C GLN A 195 10.43 -8.86 -9.94
N PHE A 196 10.83 -7.92 -9.09
CA PHE A 196 11.39 -6.64 -9.53
C PHE A 196 12.65 -6.80 -10.39
N LEU A 197 13.45 -7.85 -10.13
CA LEU A 197 14.67 -8.10 -10.86
C LEU A 197 14.43 -8.88 -12.15
N PHE A 198 13.58 -9.92 -12.09
CA PHE A 198 13.45 -10.89 -13.18
C PHE A 198 12.19 -10.69 -14.05
N HIS A 199 11.15 -10.03 -13.52
CA HIS A 199 9.85 -9.88 -14.21
C HIS A 199 9.47 -8.42 -14.48
N ARG A 200 10.45 -7.50 -14.48
CA ARG A 200 10.20 -6.08 -14.72
C ARG A 200 9.40 -5.83 -16.01
N ARG A 201 9.76 -6.49 -17.10
CA ARG A 201 9.06 -6.34 -18.40
C ARG A 201 7.60 -6.79 -18.30
N THR A 202 7.35 -7.90 -17.64
CA THR A 202 5.99 -8.43 -17.44
C THR A 202 5.14 -7.47 -16.62
N ILE A 203 5.68 -6.95 -15.49
CA ILE A 203 5.00 -5.97 -14.64
C ILE A 203 4.67 -4.70 -15.43
N VAL A 204 5.60 -4.19 -16.23
CA VAL A 204 5.40 -3.01 -17.08
C VAL A 204 4.27 -3.27 -18.09
N SER A 205 4.33 -4.37 -18.85
CA SER A 205 3.31 -4.71 -19.83
C SER A 205 1.92 -4.87 -19.22
N GLN A 206 1.82 -5.49 -18.03
CA GLN A 206 0.56 -5.65 -17.31
C GLN A 206 0.01 -4.29 -16.82
N ALA A 207 0.88 -3.44 -16.25
CA ALA A 207 0.47 -2.11 -15.80
C ALA A 207 -0.01 -1.23 -16.96
N GLU A 208 0.66 -1.28 -18.12
CA GLU A 208 0.25 -0.59 -19.35
C GLU A 208 -1.11 -1.10 -19.86
N ALA A 209 -1.31 -2.45 -19.86
CA ALA A 209 -2.56 -3.05 -20.27
C ALA A 209 -3.74 -2.61 -19.38
N TYR A 210 -3.54 -2.53 -18.05
CA TYR A 210 -4.56 -2.01 -17.13
C TYR A 210 -4.88 -0.54 -17.37
N LEU A 211 -3.87 0.30 -17.55
CA LEU A 211 -4.10 1.72 -17.84
C LEU A 211 -4.78 1.93 -19.21
N HIS A 212 -4.57 1.04 -20.17
CA HIS A 212 -5.27 1.09 -21.43
C HIS A 212 -6.78 0.76 -21.29
N GLN A 213 -7.16 -0.10 -20.34
CA GLN A 213 -8.56 -0.42 -20.04
C GLN A 213 -9.33 0.75 -19.40
N LEU A 214 -8.62 1.76 -18.86
CA LEU A 214 -9.21 2.94 -18.22
C LEU A 214 -9.44 4.12 -19.19
N LYS A 215 -8.98 4.00 -20.43
CA LYS A 215 -9.15 5.01 -21.50
C LYS A 215 -10.36 4.74 -22.35
#